data_b1dfd0915bc28ec06f4747213fd7eb52
#
_entry.id   b1dfd0915bc28ec06f4747213fd7eb52
#
_cell.length_a   1.000
_cell.length_b   1.000
_cell.length_c   1.000
_cell.angle_alpha   90.00
_cell.angle_beta   90.00
_cell.angle_gamma   90.00
#
_symmetry.space_group_name_H-M   'P 1'
#
loop_
_entity.id
_entity.type
_entity.pdbx_description
1 polymer ?
#
loop_
_entity_poly.entity_id
_entity_poly.type
_entity_poly.pdbx_seq_one_letter_code
_entity_poly.pdbx_strand_id
1 'polypeptide(L)'
;METAPLSSRRIFHTWWPLAASWLLMGIELPAISAVIARLENPAINLAAYGGIIFPLALIIESPIIMLLAASTALSKDWASFAKIRRFMMIAGASLTLLHVLIAFTPLYYVIVEKFFGAPQEIIEPARIGLMIMTPWPWAIAYRRFHQGMLIRFGHSKSVSTGTLIRLCADMIVLGIGYAINDISGIVVATSAVVAGVVCEAVYVGIIARPVINNELKPAPSIQPPLTWTAFFAFYNPLVLTSLLSLLVQPIGAAALSRMPQPIESLATWAVVSGLVFMFRSAGIAYNEVVVALLDEFQAAKKLWKFAVNLILVTTCVWVLFMATPISSFWFQTVSALPINLALLAQVGIWTTLPMPALAVLQSWYQGAILHSQKTRGITEAVIVYLLVNFAILILGVFSGIVIGLYIGLVSFVISTFIQTVWLWFRSRQAIDSVHQRDEYKFSLPPAEIVS
;
A
#
# COMPACT_ATOMS: atom_id res chain seq x y z
N MET A 1 -16.18 -3.36 -33.20
CA MET A 1 -15.03 -3.40 -32.26
C MET A 1 -14.24 -4.66 -32.51
N GLU A 2 -12.90 -4.55 -32.60
CA GLU A 2 -11.97 -5.54 -33.14
C GLU A 2 -12.20 -6.98 -32.66
N THR A 3 -12.41 -7.87 -33.59
CA THR A 3 -12.48 -9.33 -33.43
C THR A 3 -11.09 -9.98 -33.26
N ALA A 4 -10.04 -9.18 -33.13
CA ALA A 4 -8.70 -9.71 -32.98
C ALA A 4 -8.46 -10.16 -31.50
N PRO A 5 -7.94 -11.38 -31.28
CA PRO A 5 -7.67 -11.87 -29.93
C PRO A 5 -6.62 -11.01 -29.24
N LEU A 6 -6.79 -10.80 -27.93
CA LEU A 6 -5.85 -10.03 -27.08
C LEU A 6 -4.40 -10.50 -27.31
N SER A 7 -3.49 -9.58 -27.65
CA SER A 7 -2.09 -9.91 -27.89
C SER A 7 -1.25 -9.81 -26.60
N SER A 8 -0.25 -10.71 -26.45
CA SER A 8 0.69 -10.65 -25.31
C SER A 8 1.47 -9.33 -25.27
N ARG A 9 1.74 -8.71 -26.44
CA ARG A 9 2.37 -7.41 -26.55
C ARG A 9 1.53 -6.31 -25.91
N ARG A 10 0.21 -6.31 -26.13
CA ARG A 10 -0.71 -5.35 -25.54
C ARG A 10 -0.79 -5.50 -24.03
N ILE A 11 -0.84 -6.76 -23.51
CA ILE A 11 -0.80 -7.03 -22.08
C ILE A 11 0.49 -6.46 -21.47
N PHE A 12 1.65 -6.73 -22.09
CA PHE A 12 2.95 -6.23 -21.61
C PHE A 12 3.02 -4.70 -21.63
N HIS A 13 2.60 -4.03 -22.72
CA HIS A 13 2.58 -2.58 -22.82
C HIS A 13 1.63 -1.91 -21.81
N THR A 14 0.53 -2.57 -21.44
CA THR A 14 -0.35 -2.08 -20.36
C THR A 14 0.27 -2.29 -18.99
N TRP A 15 0.92 -3.45 -18.77
CA TRP A 15 1.48 -3.84 -17.48
C TRP A 15 2.75 -3.07 -17.09
N TRP A 16 3.67 -2.89 -18.04
CA TRP A 16 5.01 -2.36 -17.76
C TRP A 16 4.99 -0.96 -17.09
N PRO A 17 4.22 0.04 -17.56
CA PRO A 17 4.19 1.36 -16.92
C PRO A 17 3.61 1.32 -15.50
N LEU A 18 2.62 0.45 -15.28
CA LEU A 18 2.02 0.25 -13.97
C LEU A 18 3.03 -0.41 -13.01
N ALA A 19 3.71 -1.46 -13.46
CA ALA A 19 4.75 -2.13 -12.68
C ALA A 19 5.89 -1.17 -12.31
N ALA A 20 6.33 -0.32 -13.24
CA ALA A 20 7.33 0.71 -12.96
C ALA A 20 6.86 1.73 -11.91
N SER A 21 5.60 2.16 -11.97
CA SER A 21 5.02 3.08 -10.98
C SER A 21 4.94 2.44 -9.59
N TRP A 22 4.51 1.18 -9.50
CA TRP A 22 4.47 0.45 -8.22
C TRP A 22 5.87 0.18 -7.67
N LEU A 23 6.85 -0.09 -8.54
CA LEU A 23 8.24 -0.27 -8.13
C LEU A 23 8.84 1.02 -7.57
N LEU A 24 8.59 2.17 -8.23
CA LEU A 24 9.02 3.48 -7.72
C LEU A 24 8.45 3.77 -6.33
N MET A 25 7.17 3.47 -6.10
CA MET A 25 6.58 3.58 -4.77
C MET A 25 7.23 2.61 -3.77
N GLY A 26 7.66 1.44 -4.23
CA GLY A 26 8.31 0.43 -3.40
C GLY A 26 9.72 0.78 -2.94
N ILE A 27 10.41 1.69 -3.63
CA ILE A 27 11.79 2.11 -3.30
C ILE A 27 11.85 3.01 -2.07
N GLU A 28 10.79 3.74 -1.76
CA GLU A 28 10.74 4.71 -0.65
C GLU A 28 11.13 4.09 0.71
N LEU A 29 10.47 3.00 1.09
CA LEU A 29 10.73 2.33 2.38
C LEU A 29 12.17 1.77 2.50
N PRO A 30 12.71 1.04 1.51
CA PRO A 30 14.11 0.64 1.51
C PRO A 30 15.09 1.81 1.60
N ALA A 31 14.83 2.93 0.90
CA ALA A 31 15.69 4.10 0.93
C ALA A 31 15.71 4.76 2.31
N ILE A 32 14.54 4.96 2.93
CA ILE A 32 14.42 5.47 4.31
C ILE A 32 15.17 4.57 5.28
N SER A 33 14.92 3.26 5.21
CA SER A 33 15.57 2.28 6.09
C SER A 33 17.10 2.26 5.91
N ALA A 34 17.57 2.39 4.67
CA ALA A 34 19.01 2.42 4.37
C ALA A 34 19.72 3.66 4.95
N VAL A 35 19.05 4.81 5.00
CA VAL A 35 19.61 6.02 5.61
C VAL A 35 19.56 5.92 7.14
N ILE A 36 18.44 5.46 7.73
CA ILE A 36 18.37 5.23 9.19
C ILE A 36 19.48 4.30 9.65
N ALA A 37 19.74 3.22 8.88
CA ALA A 37 20.73 2.22 9.24
C ALA A 37 22.20 2.73 9.21
N ARG A 38 22.44 3.88 8.58
CA ARG A 38 23.76 4.52 8.52
C ARG A 38 23.97 5.61 9.57
N LEU A 39 22.93 5.95 10.31
CA LEU A 39 22.95 6.96 11.37
C LEU A 39 23.05 6.28 12.74
N GLU A 40 23.21 7.08 13.79
CA GLU A 40 23.34 6.57 15.16
C GLU A 40 22.16 5.69 15.59
N ASN A 41 22.46 4.66 16.40
CA ASN A 41 21.47 3.74 16.99
C ASN A 41 20.50 3.13 15.95
N PRO A 42 21.02 2.49 14.87
CA PRO A 42 20.20 2.05 13.75
C PRO A 42 19.07 1.09 14.13
N ALA A 43 19.33 0.12 15.02
CA ALA A 43 18.32 -0.84 15.46
C ALA A 43 17.14 -0.15 16.18
N ILE A 44 17.43 0.79 17.07
CA ILE A 44 16.43 1.56 17.82
C ILE A 44 15.60 2.42 16.88
N ASN A 45 16.25 3.18 16.00
CA ASN A 45 15.57 4.08 15.07
C ASN A 45 14.75 3.34 14.01
N LEU A 46 15.23 2.21 13.48
CA LEU A 46 14.47 1.35 12.57
C LEU A 46 13.26 0.72 13.27
N ALA A 47 13.43 0.21 14.49
CA ALA A 47 12.33 -0.35 15.28
C ALA A 47 11.30 0.71 15.65
N ALA A 48 11.73 1.91 16.05
CA ALA A 48 10.83 3.02 16.34
C ALA A 48 10.02 3.44 15.10
N TYR A 49 10.67 3.56 13.94
CA TYR A 49 10.01 3.95 12.69
C TYR A 49 9.04 2.87 12.20
N GLY A 50 9.52 1.65 11.98
CA GLY A 50 8.73 0.57 11.40
C GLY A 50 7.77 -0.11 12.37
N GLY A 51 8.11 -0.12 13.68
CA GLY A 51 7.31 -0.79 14.71
C GLY A 51 6.23 0.10 15.34
N ILE A 52 6.44 1.40 15.43
CA ILE A 52 5.51 2.29 16.13
C ILE A 52 4.99 3.41 15.22
N ILE A 53 5.87 4.22 14.64
CA ILE A 53 5.45 5.44 13.94
C ILE A 53 4.62 5.11 12.71
N PHE A 54 5.17 4.29 11.82
CA PHE A 54 4.51 3.97 10.54
C PHE A 54 3.17 3.25 10.75
N PRO A 55 3.07 2.19 11.59
CA PRO A 55 1.79 1.56 11.90
C PRO A 55 0.76 2.50 12.54
N LEU A 56 1.19 3.37 13.47
CA LEU A 56 0.28 4.31 14.14
C LEU A 56 -0.21 5.40 13.19
N ALA A 57 0.68 5.95 12.35
CA ALA A 57 0.32 6.93 11.32
C ALA A 57 -0.70 6.35 10.33
N LEU A 58 -0.50 5.10 9.86
CA LEU A 58 -1.43 4.42 8.95
C LEU A 58 -2.84 4.25 9.53
N ILE A 59 -2.95 3.94 10.82
CA ILE A 59 -4.25 3.84 11.49
C ILE A 59 -4.94 5.19 11.56
N ILE A 60 -4.20 6.25 11.94
CA ILE A 60 -4.75 7.60 12.01
C ILE A 60 -5.25 8.06 10.63
N GLU A 61 -4.51 7.76 9.57
CA GLU A 61 -4.89 8.20 8.22
C GLU A 61 -5.93 7.30 7.53
N SER A 62 -6.19 6.09 8.05
CA SER A 62 -7.08 5.13 7.39
C SER A 62 -8.45 5.69 6.98
N PRO A 63 -9.09 6.60 7.76
CA PRO A 63 -10.37 7.18 7.36
C PRO A 63 -10.28 8.13 6.15
N ILE A 64 -9.13 8.74 5.89
CA ILE A 64 -8.97 9.75 4.82
C ILE A 64 -8.29 9.22 3.57
N ILE A 65 -7.67 8.04 3.61
CA ILE A 65 -6.99 7.45 2.46
C ILE A 65 -7.95 7.20 1.29
N MET A 66 -9.21 6.91 1.56
CA MET A 66 -10.27 6.67 0.58
C MET A 66 -10.88 7.96 0.00
N LEU A 67 -10.44 9.15 0.42
CA LEU A 67 -10.83 10.42 -0.20
C LEU A 67 -10.49 10.48 -1.69
N LEU A 68 -9.44 9.80 -2.12
CA LEU A 68 -9.10 9.68 -3.54
C LEU A 68 -10.26 9.03 -4.31
N ALA A 69 -10.71 7.86 -3.87
CA ALA A 69 -11.79 7.13 -4.53
C ALA A 69 -13.12 7.92 -4.47
N ALA A 70 -13.44 8.52 -3.32
CA ALA A 70 -14.64 9.33 -3.16
C ALA A 70 -14.63 10.58 -4.05
N SER A 71 -13.50 11.28 -4.11
CA SER A 71 -13.38 12.47 -4.95
C SER A 71 -13.43 12.10 -6.44
N THR A 72 -12.78 11.02 -6.87
CA THR A 72 -12.84 10.52 -8.25
C THR A 72 -14.27 10.18 -8.66
N ALA A 73 -15.02 9.49 -7.80
CA ALA A 73 -16.36 9.04 -8.12
C ALA A 73 -17.42 10.17 -8.07
N LEU A 74 -17.30 11.06 -7.07
CA LEU A 74 -18.39 11.95 -6.67
C LEU A 74 -18.14 13.44 -6.97
N SER A 75 -16.89 13.91 -7.25
CA SER A 75 -16.61 15.30 -7.60
C SER A 75 -16.99 15.62 -9.05
N LYS A 76 -18.29 15.47 -9.38
CA LYS A 76 -18.79 15.60 -10.75
C LYS A 76 -19.15 17.03 -11.12
N ASP A 77 -19.56 17.83 -10.13
CA ASP A 77 -19.93 19.23 -10.24
C ASP A 77 -19.42 20.04 -9.05
N TRP A 78 -19.56 21.36 -9.12
CA TRP A 78 -19.07 22.26 -8.06
C TRP A 78 -19.75 22.01 -6.72
N ALA A 79 -21.03 21.71 -6.69
CA ALA A 79 -21.79 21.52 -5.45
C ALA A 79 -21.30 20.24 -4.73
N SER A 80 -21.14 19.15 -5.47
CA SER A 80 -20.62 17.88 -4.93
C SER A 80 -19.18 18.02 -4.47
N PHE A 81 -18.33 18.66 -5.26
CA PHE A 81 -16.93 18.95 -4.90
C PHE A 81 -16.85 19.79 -3.62
N ALA A 82 -17.61 20.88 -3.52
CA ALA A 82 -17.61 21.74 -2.33
C ALA A 82 -18.02 20.98 -1.06
N LYS A 83 -19.00 20.07 -1.18
CA LYS A 83 -19.43 19.20 -0.08
C LYS A 83 -18.32 18.24 0.37
N ILE A 84 -17.69 17.54 -0.57
CA ILE A 84 -16.58 16.61 -0.26
C ILE A 84 -15.38 17.38 0.28
N ARG A 85 -15.08 18.55 -0.27
CA ARG A 85 -14.04 19.45 0.26
C ARG A 85 -14.28 19.84 1.71
N ARG A 86 -15.55 20.19 2.06
CA ARG A 86 -15.91 20.48 3.46
C ARG A 86 -15.67 19.28 4.35
N PHE A 87 -16.06 18.10 3.92
CA PHE A 87 -15.77 16.85 4.65
C PHE A 87 -14.27 16.63 4.81
N MET A 88 -13.49 16.75 3.74
CA MET A 88 -12.03 16.63 3.76
C MET A 88 -11.38 17.57 4.76
N MET A 89 -11.81 18.86 4.79
CA MET A 89 -11.29 19.85 5.73
C MET A 89 -11.58 19.46 7.17
N ILE A 90 -12.81 19.03 7.47
CA ILE A 90 -13.21 18.61 8.83
C ILE A 90 -12.48 17.33 9.22
N ALA A 91 -12.50 16.31 8.38
CA ALA A 91 -11.84 15.03 8.67
C ALA A 91 -10.33 15.18 8.82
N GLY A 92 -9.68 15.93 7.90
CA GLY A 92 -8.25 16.22 8.00
C GLY A 92 -7.89 16.97 9.28
N ALA A 93 -8.65 18.01 9.65
CA ALA A 93 -8.45 18.74 10.91
C ALA A 93 -8.65 17.86 12.14
N SER A 94 -9.71 17.05 12.16
CA SER A 94 -10.01 16.15 13.27
C SER A 94 -8.92 15.10 13.47
N LEU A 95 -8.43 14.50 12.38
CA LEU A 95 -7.36 13.49 12.47
C LEU A 95 -6.00 14.10 12.78
N THR A 96 -5.73 15.33 12.32
CA THR A 96 -4.53 16.06 12.74
C THR A 96 -4.61 16.41 14.22
N LEU A 97 -5.77 16.84 14.71
CA LEU A 97 -5.97 17.08 16.15
C LEU A 97 -5.79 15.79 16.96
N LEU A 98 -6.35 14.67 16.50
CA LEU A 98 -6.14 13.36 17.12
C LEU A 98 -4.65 12.98 17.14
N HIS A 99 -3.92 13.21 16.05
CA HIS A 99 -2.49 12.97 15.96
C HIS A 99 -1.72 13.83 16.98
N VAL A 100 -2.05 15.14 17.09
CA VAL A 100 -1.47 16.05 18.08
C VAL A 100 -1.77 15.56 19.51
N LEU A 101 -3.02 15.19 19.80
CA LEU A 101 -3.39 14.67 21.10
C LEU A 101 -2.60 13.41 21.46
N ILE A 102 -2.42 12.49 20.51
CA ILE A 102 -1.61 11.31 20.75
C ILE A 102 -0.14 11.68 20.95
N ALA A 103 0.48 12.45 20.06
CA ALA A 103 1.92 12.70 20.08
C ALA A 103 2.37 13.57 21.26
N PHE A 104 1.57 14.56 21.68
CA PHE A 104 1.97 15.60 22.64
C PHE A 104 1.42 15.40 24.05
N THR A 105 0.51 14.44 24.27
CA THR A 105 -0.05 14.17 25.61
C THR A 105 0.39 12.81 26.17
N PRO A 106 0.14 12.53 27.46
CA PRO A 106 0.40 11.22 28.06
C PRO A 106 -0.36 10.04 27.40
N LEU A 107 -1.36 10.32 26.54
CA LEU A 107 -2.07 9.30 25.76
C LEU A 107 -1.11 8.49 24.89
N TYR A 108 -0.02 9.09 24.43
CA TYR A 108 1.05 8.41 23.70
C TYR A 108 1.57 7.19 24.45
N TYR A 109 1.96 7.36 25.71
CA TYR A 109 2.52 6.28 26.52
C TYR A 109 1.51 5.16 26.75
N VAL A 110 0.23 5.50 26.98
CA VAL A 110 -0.83 4.50 27.14
C VAL A 110 -0.96 3.64 25.86
N ILE A 111 -0.91 4.27 24.68
CA ILE A 111 -1.00 3.55 23.41
C ILE A 111 0.27 2.71 23.18
N VAL A 112 1.45 3.29 23.34
CA VAL A 112 2.70 2.64 22.94
C VAL A 112 3.12 1.57 23.95
N GLU A 113 2.97 1.81 25.25
CA GLU A 113 3.35 0.85 26.28
C GLU A 113 2.30 -0.26 26.44
N LYS A 114 1.01 0.10 26.53
CA LYS A 114 -0.04 -0.91 26.82
C LYS A 114 -0.53 -1.62 25.58
N PHE A 115 -0.82 -0.88 24.49
CA PHE A 115 -1.34 -1.49 23.28
C PHE A 115 -0.23 -2.12 22.44
N PHE A 116 0.85 -1.37 22.11
CA PHE A 116 1.96 -1.92 21.35
C PHE A 116 2.87 -2.81 22.20
N GLY A 117 3.01 -2.56 23.51
CA GLY A 117 3.98 -3.26 24.37
C GLY A 117 5.42 -2.99 23.96
N ALA A 118 5.67 -1.77 23.51
CA ALA A 118 6.95 -1.37 22.96
C ALA A 118 8.09 -1.45 23.98
N PRO A 119 9.29 -1.90 23.59
CA PRO A 119 10.50 -1.78 24.40
C PRO A 119 10.77 -0.34 24.79
N GLN A 120 11.30 -0.13 26.00
CA GLN A 120 11.52 1.23 26.55
C GLN A 120 12.43 2.08 25.67
N GLU A 121 13.42 1.45 25.03
CA GLU A 121 14.45 2.11 24.22
C GLU A 121 13.88 2.80 22.99
N ILE A 122 12.74 2.34 22.47
CA ILE A 122 12.13 2.89 21.24
C ILE A 122 11.00 3.88 21.52
N ILE A 123 10.54 4.03 22.77
CA ILE A 123 9.38 4.84 23.13
C ILE A 123 9.64 6.33 22.81
N GLU A 124 10.71 6.91 23.36
CA GLU A 124 11.01 8.34 23.15
C GLU A 124 11.43 8.66 21.70
N PRO A 125 12.29 7.86 21.02
CA PRO A 125 12.54 8.06 19.60
C PRO A 125 11.27 8.05 18.75
N ALA A 126 10.36 7.11 19.01
CA ALA A 126 9.10 7.04 18.27
C ALA A 126 8.19 8.24 18.55
N ARG A 127 8.17 8.77 19.79
CA ARG A 127 7.43 9.98 20.14
C ARG A 127 7.92 11.20 19.35
N ILE A 128 9.24 11.42 19.31
CA ILE A 128 9.84 12.51 18.54
C ILE A 128 9.45 12.42 17.08
N GLY A 129 9.57 11.23 16.48
CA GLY A 129 9.17 11.02 15.09
C GLY A 129 7.68 11.29 14.84
N LEU A 130 6.80 10.86 15.75
CA LEU A 130 5.36 11.12 15.65
C LEU A 130 5.05 12.62 15.78
N MET A 131 5.74 13.37 16.65
CA MET A 131 5.60 14.81 16.74
C MET A 131 5.98 15.52 15.42
N ILE A 132 7.06 15.09 14.76
CA ILE A 132 7.46 15.61 13.46
C ILE A 132 6.40 15.31 12.40
N MET A 133 5.74 14.16 12.45
CA MET A 133 4.70 13.75 11.51
C MET A 133 3.35 14.44 11.71
N THR A 134 3.23 15.43 12.58
CA THR A 134 1.99 16.18 12.83
C THR A 134 1.31 16.74 11.55
N PRO A 135 2.03 17.26 10.52
CA PRO A 135 1.40 17.73 9.28
C PRO A 135 0.86 16.61 8.38
N TRP A 136 1.25 15.37 8.61
CA TRP A 136 0.97 14.22 7.76
C TRP A 136 -0.52 13.98 7.49
N PRO A 137 -1.42 13.86 8.49
CA PRO A 137 -2.82 13.54 8.23
C PRO A 137 -3.51 14.59 7.35
N TRP A 138 -3.25 15.89 7.61
CA TRP A 138 -3.80 16.97 6.79
C TRP A 138 -3.29 16.92 5.36
N ALA A 139 -1.98 16.77 5.17
CA ALA A 139 -1.37 16.71 3.85
C ALA A 139 -1.89 15.51 3.03
N ILE A 140 -2.07 14.34 3.67
CA ILE A 140 -2.67 13.15 3.03
C ILE A 140 -4.13 13.43 2.63
N ALA A 141 -4.97 13.97 3.52
CA ALA A 141 -6.35 14.29 3.20
C ALA A 141 -6.45 15.24 2.00
N TYR A 142 -5.70 16.32 2.04
CA TYR A 142 -5.66 17.33 0.99
C TYR A 142 -5.20 16.76 -0.35
N ARG A 143 -4.08 16.04 -0.35
CA ARG A 143 -3.52 15.38 -1.52
C ARG A 143 -4.50 14.40 -2.14
N ARG A 144 -5.00 13.44 -1.37
CA ARG A 144 -5.93 12.39 -1.85
C ARG A 144 -7.19 12.96 -2.45
N PHE A 145 -7.76 13.99 -1.84
CA PHE A 145 -8.95 14.66 -2.35
C PHE A 145 -8.70 15.32 -3.72
N HIS A 146 -7.65 16.13 -3.85
CA HIS A 146 -7.36 16.81 -5.10
C HIS A 146 -6.87 15.85 -6.21
N GLN A 147 -6.10 14.80 -5.87
CA GLN A 147 -5.75 13.74 -6.80
C GLN A 147 -6.98 13.06 -7.39
N GLY A 148 -7.97 12.74 -6.55
CA GLY A 148 -9.22 12.14 -7.02
C GLY A 148 -9.97 13.03 -8.02
N MET A 149 -10.03 14.33 -7.75
CA MET A 149 -10.61 15.30 -8.67
C MET A 149 -9.82 15.38 -9.99
N LEU A 150 -8.49 15.45 -9.92
CA LEU A 150 -7.63 15.47 -11.12
C LEU A 150 -7.82 14.20 -11.98
N ILE A 151 -7.91 13.02 -11.37
CA ILE A 151 -8.22 11.76 -12.07
C ILE A 151 -9.58 11.87 -12.76
N ARG A 152 -10.59 12.39 -12.08
CA ARG A 152 -11.95 12.56 -12.60
C ARG A 152 -11.98 13.38 -13.89
N PHE A 153 -11.19 14.43 -13.97
CA PHE A 153 -11.12 15.33 -15.13
C PHE A 153 -10.00 14.94 -16.12
N GLY A 154 -9.49 13.70 -16.08
CA GLY A 154 -8.53 13.18 -17.06
C GLY A 154 -7.07 13.58 -16.86
N HIS A 155 -6.73 14.25 -15.74
CA HIS A 155 -5.38 14.72 -15.42
C HIS A 155 -4.57 13.70 -14.56
N SER A 156 -4.74 12.39 -14.79
CA SER A 156 -4.08 11.31 -14.03
C SER A 156 -2.54 11.39 -14.08
N LYS A 157 -1.97 11.92 -15.17
CA LYS A 157 -0.51 12.14 -15.30
C LYS A 157 0.05 13.03 -14.19
N SER A 158 -0.74 14.02 -13.74
CA SER A 158 -0.34 14.93 -12.65
C SER A 158 -0.19 14.19 -11.33
N VAL A 159 -0.93 13.10 -11.12
CA VAL A 159 -0.80 12.27 -9.92
C VAL A 159 0.55 11.54 -9.89
N SER A 160 0.97 10.96 -11.02
CA SER A 160 2.29 10.31 -11.13
C SER A 160 3.44 11.31 -10.98
N THR A 161 3.31 12.51 -11.55
CA THR A 161 4.28 13.60 -11.36
C THR A 161 4.36 14.01 -9.88
N GLY A 162 3.22 14.10 -9.20
CA GLY A 162 3.18 14.38 -7.75
C GLY A 162 3.95 13.32 -6.93
N THR A 163 3.77 12.04 -7.25
CA THR A 163 4.52 10.96 -6.61
C THR A 163 6.04 11.08 -6.85
N LEU A 164 6.45 11.47 -8.05
CA LEU A 164 7.86 11.70 -8.35
C LEU A 164 8.43 12.88 -7.53
N ILE A 165 7.69 14.00 -7.43
CA ILE A 165 8.07 15.15 -6.60
C ILE A 165 8.23 14.72 -5.13
N ARG A 166 7.32 13.89 -4.60
CA ARG A 166 7.43 13.33 -3.26
C ARG A 166 8.73 12.58 -3.08
N LEU A 167 9.01 11.61 -3.96
CA LEU A 167 10.24 10.82 -3.88
C LEU A 167 11.51 11.68 -3.99
N CYS A 168 11.52 12.70 -4.85
CA CYS A 168 12.64 13.63 -4.94
C CYS A 168 12.83 14.41 -3.63
N ALA A 169 11.74 14.91 -3.03
CA ALA A 169 11.80 15.61 -1.75
C ALA A 169 12.28 14.69 -0.62
N ASP A 170 11.77 13.47 -0.56
CA ASP A 170 12.22 12.45 0.39
C ASP A 170 13.74 12.21 0.25
N MET A 171 14.22 11.96 -0.98
CA MET A 171 15.64 11.70 -1.24
C MET A 171 16.53 12.90 -0.91
N ILE A 172 16.07 14.13 -1.16
CA ILE A 172 16.82 15.35 -0.80
C ILE A 172 16.97 15.44 0.73
N VAL A 173 15.89 15.27 1.50
CA VAL A 173 15.95 15.37 2.96
C VAL A 173 16.78 14.23 3.55
N LEU A 174 16.61 13.00 3.03
CA LEU A 174 17.43 11.85 3.43
C LEU A 174 18.91 12.09 3.14
N GLY A 175 19.24 12.63 1.96
CA GLY A 175 20.60 12.96 1.57
C GLY A 175 21.24 14.04 2.43
N ILE A 176 20.49 15.09 2.77
CA ILE A 176 20.93 16.15 3.68
C ILE A 176 21.17 15.57 5.09
N GLY A 177 20.23 14.79 5.63
CA GLY A 177 20.36 14.18 6.95
C GLY A 177 21.56 13.23 7.04
N TYR A 178 21.79 12.45 5.98
CA TYR A 178 22.97 11.59 5.86
C TYR A 178 24.28 12.40 5.82
N ALA A 179 24.31 13.51 5.08
CA ALA A 179 25.51 14.34 4.93
C ALA A 179 25.87 15.06 6.24
N ILE A 180 24.88 15.50 7.03
CA ILE A 180 25.08 16.15 8.33
C ILE A 180 25.58 15.14 9.35
N ASN A 181 25.07 13.91 9.32
CA ASN A 181 25.47 12.76 10.15
C ASN A 181 25.45 12.94 11.68
N ASP A 182 24.91 14.05 12.16
CA ASP A 182 24.76 14.39 13.59
C ASP A 182 23.29 14.47 14.02
N ILE A 183 22.40 13.98 13.18
CA ILE A 183 20.95 13.97 13.39
C ILE A 183 20.48 12.53 13.57
N SER A 184 19.65 12.31 14.61
CA SER A 184 19.05 10.97 14.83
C SER A 184 18.31 10.47 13.58
N GLY A 185 18.50 9.19 13.26
CA GLY A 185 17.90 8.54 12.11
C GLY A 185 16.38 8.67 12.06
N ILE A 186 15.69 8.68 13.21
CA ILE A 186 14.24 8.85 13.30
C ILE A 186 13.81 10.25 12.87
N VAL A 187 14.56 11.29 13.25
CA VAL A 187 14.28 12.68 12.86
C VAL A 187 14.45 12.86 11.35
N VAL A 188 15.53 12.32 10.80
CA VAL A 188 15.79 12.38 9.35
C VAL A 188 14.68 11.68 8.57
N ALA A 189 14.33 10.46 8.95
CA ALA A 189 13.32 9.65 8.27
C ALA A 189 11.94 10.31 8.29
N THR A 190 11.47 10.72 9.47
CA THR A 190 10.14 11.32 9.61
C THR A 190 10.06 12.70 8.96
N SER A 191 11.13 13.48 9.00
CA SER A 191 11.23 14.76 8.28
C SER A 191 11.19 14.56 6.77
N ALA A 192 11.87 13.54 6.24
CA ALA A 192 11.84 13.20 4.82
C ALA A 192 10.42 12.89 4.36
N VAL A 193 9.78 11.93 5.03
CA VAL A 193 8.42 11.49 4.72
C VAL A 193 7.40 12.64 4.78
N VAL A 194 7.51 13.52 5.78
CA VAL A 194 6.64 14.70 5.89
C VAL A 194 6.92 15.70 4.77
N ALA A 195 8.19 16.00 4.50
CA ALA A 195 8.58 16.92 3.43
C ALA A 195 8.04 16.42 2.06
N GLY A 196 8.21 15.12 1.77
CA GLY A 196 7.72 14.53 0.54
C GLY A 196 6.21 14.67 0.38
N VAL A 197 5.44 14.29 1.39
CA VAL A 197 3.97 14.37 1.33
C VAL A 197 3.49 15.81 1.26
N VAL A 198 4.11 16.74 1.98
CA VAL A 198 3.78 18.17 1.93
C VAL A 198 4.10 18.76 0.56
N CYS A 199 5.27 18.46 -0.02
CA CYS A 199 5.64 18.89 -1.37
C CYS A 199 4.65 18.37 -2.42
N GLU A 200 4.25 17.09 -2.33
CA GLU A 200 3.25 16.53 -3.21
C GLU A 200 1.88 17.21 -3.02
N ALA A 201 1.46 17.47 -1.78
CA ALA A 201 0.20 18.14 -1.48
C ALA A 201 0.17 19.59 -2.05
N VAL A 202 1.26 20.32 -1.90
CA VAL A 202 1.41 21.67 -2.48
C VAL A 202 1.34 21.62 -4.01
N TYR A 203 2.10 20.72 -4.63
CA TYR A 203 2.09 20.55 -6.08
C TYR A 203 0.68 20.23 -6.60
N VAL A 204 0.02 19.24 -6.02
CA VAL A 204 -1.33 18.82 -6.42
C VAL A 204 -2.32 19.97 -6.24
N GLY A 205 -2.20 20.75 -5.16
CA GLY A 205 -3.03 21.93 -4.92
C GLY A 205 -2.85 23.03 -5.98
N ILE A 206 -1.62 23.24 -6.46
CA ILE A 206 -1.33 24.21 -7.53
C ILE A 206 -1.95 23.75 -8.85
N ILE A 207 -1.72 22.48 -9.24
CA ILE A 207 -2.23 21.91 -10.50
C ILE A 207 -3.76 21.77 -10.48
N ALA A 208 -4.37 21.57 -9.31
CA ALA A 208 -5.82 21.48 -9.18
C ALA A 208 -6.54 22.81 -9.47
N ARG A 209 -5.91 23.97 -9.21
CA ARG A 209 -6.57 25.28 -9.35
C ARG A 209 -7.11 25.56 -10.75
N PRO A 210 -6.34 25.44 -11.85
CA PRO A 210 -6.86 25.66 -13.20
C PRO A 210 -7.97 24.67 -13.56
N VAL A 211 -7.84 23.38 -13.18
CA VAL A 211 -8.86 22.36 -13.44
C VAL A 211 -10.17 22.71 -12.70
N ILE A 212 -10.08 23.13 -11.44
CA ILE A 212 -11.24 23.59 -10.67
C ILE A 212 -11.93 24.78 -11.36
N ASN A 213 -11.18 25.77 -11.85
CA ASN A 213 -11.76 26.97 -12.40
C ASN A 213 -12.31 26.77 -13.82
N ASN A 214 -11.61 26.02 -14.67
CA ASN A 214 -11.90 25.92 -16.09
C ASN A 214 -12.77 24.71 -16.45
N GLU A 215 -12.76 23.65 -15.64
CA GLU A 215 -13.46 22.41 -15.96
C GLU A 215 -14.54 22.07 -14.92
N LEU A 216 -14.22 22.10 -13.62
CA LEU A 216 -15.12 21.70 -12.56
C LEU A 216 -16.25 22.73 -12.29
N LYS A 217 -15.92 24.02 -12.17
CA LYS A 217 -16.91 25.06 -11.93
C LYS A 217 -17.94 25.20 -13.06
N PRO A 218 -17.53 25.13 -14.35
CA PRO A 218 -18.45 25.16 -15.47
C PRO A 218 -19.22 23.85 -15.69
N ALA A 219 -18.83 22.76 -15.03
CA ALA A 219 -19.48 21.46 -15.20
C ALA A 219 -20.98 21.54 -14.86
N PRO A 220 -21.85 20.87 -15.65
CA PRO A 220 -23.30 20.90 -15.43
C PRO A 220 -23.65 20.32 -14.08
N SER A 221 -24.59 20.96 -13.38
CA SER A 221 -25.07 20.48 -12.08
C SER A 221 -25.77 19.14 -12.20
N ILE A 222 -25.43 18.21 -11.31
CA ILE A 222 -26.01 16.87 -11.31
C ILE A 222 -27.34 16.84 -10.56
N GLN A 223 -28.31 16.15 -11.14
CA GLN A 223 -29.59 15.90 -10.53
C GLN A 223 -29.81 14.40 -10.30
N PRO A 224 -30.20 13.94 -9.10
CA PRO A 224 -30.33 14.74 -7.86
C PRO A 224 -28.95 15.13 -7.28
N PRO A 225 -28.88 16.25 -6.52
CA PRO A 225 -27.62 16.72 -5.93
C PRO A 225 -27.11 15.72 -4.89
N LEU A 226 -25.79 15.65 -4.74
CA LEU A 226 -25.16 14.79 -3.73
C LEU A 226 -25.64 15.16 -2.32
N THR A 227 -26.32 14.26 -1.64
CA THR A 227 -26.71 14.43 -0.22
C THR A 227 -25.65 13.90 0.72
N TRP A 228 -25.64 14.32 1.99
CA TRP A 228 -24.75 13.73 3.00
C TRP A 228 -25.03 12.25 3.21
N THR A 229 -26.29 11.85 3.19
CA THR A 229 -26.67 10.43 3.31
C THR A 229 -26.08 9.59 2.18
N ALA A 230 -26.20 10.05 0.93
CA ALA A 230 -25.62 9.36 -0.22
C ALA A 230 -24.08 9.34 -0.16
N PHE A 231 -23.45 10.44 0.29
CA PHE A 231 -22.02 10.48 0.49
C PHE A 231 -21.55 9.45 1.52
N PHE A 232 -22.14 9.41 2.72
CA PHE A 232 -21.75 8.47 3.77
C PHE A 232 -22.11 7.02 3.43
N ALA A 233 -23.21 6.78 2.72
CA ALA A 233 -23.54 5.45 2.21
C ALA A 233 -22.46 4.90 1.27
N PHE A 234 -21.84 5.77 0.46
CA PHE A 234 -20.71 5.42 -0.40
C PHE A 234 -19.39 5.33 0.38
N TYR A 235 -19.13 6.29 1.29
CA TYR A 235 -17.82 6.47 1.92
C TYR A 235 -17.55 5.50 3.08
N ASN A 236 -18.55 5.22 3.93
CA ASN A 236 -18.36 4.38 5.12
C ASN A 236 -17.88 2.95 4.81
N PRO A 237 -18.39 2.23 3.80
CA PRO A 237 -17.85 0.93 3.43
C PRO A 237 -16.39 0.98 3.00
N LEU A 238 -15.98 2.05 2.28
CA LEU A 238 -14.60 2.24 1.86
C LEU A 238 -13.67 2.48 3.05
N VAL A 239 -14.08 3.33 4.00
CA VAL A 239 -13.33 3.58 5.25
C VAL A 239 -13.18 2.30 6.05
N LEU A 240 -14.26 1.52 6.22
CA LEU A 240 -14.20 0.28 6.98
C LEU A 240 -13.22 -0.72 6.34
N THR A 241 -13.26 -0.86 5.01
CA THR A 241 -12.33 -1.75 4.30
C THR A 241 -10.88 -1.27 4.43
N SER A 242 -10.65 0.04 4.32
CA SER A 242 -9.32 0.63 4.51
C SER A 242 -8.80 0.40 5.93
N LEU A 243 -9.63 0.68 6.94
CA LEU A 243 -9.29 0.49 8.34
C LEU A 243 -8.92 -0.98 8.61
N LEU A 244 -9.75 -1.93 8.18
CA LEU A 244 -9.45 -3.35 8.33
C LEU A 244 -8.13 -3.75 7.69
N SER A 245 -7.85 -3.25 6.49
CA SER A 245 -6.59 -3.57 5.78
C SER A 245 -5.36 -3.00 6.47
N LEU A 246 -5.45 -1.79 7.03
CA LEU A 246 -4.33 -1.12 7.68
C LEU A 246 -4.10 -1.56 9.14
N LEU A 247 -5.11 -2.15 9.80
CA LEU A 247 -4.99 -2.74 11.14
C LEU A 247 -3.93 -3.85 11.23
N VAL A 248 -3.61 -4.48 10.12
CA VAL A 248 -2.57 -5.53 10.05
C VAL A 248 -1.22 -5.03 10.60
N GLN A 249 -0.85 -3.80 10.25
CA GLN A 249 0.45 -3.23 10.63
C GLN A 249 0.62 -3.07 12.15
N PRO A 250 -0.27 -2.35 12.87
CA PRO A 250 -0.14 -2.20 14.31
C PRO A 250 -0.36 -3.50 15.09
N ILE A 251 -1.21 -4.41 14.60
CA ILE A 251 -1.38 -5.74 15.20
C ILE A 251 -0.07 -6.53 15.09
N GLY A 252 0.54 -6.52 13.91
CA GLY A 252 1.84 -7.15 13.68
C GLY A 252 2.92 -6.55 14.60
N ALA A 253 3.06 -5.23 14.62
CA ALA A 253 4.03 -4.54 15.45
C ALA A 253 3.82 -4.83 16.96
N ALA A 254 2.58 -4.78 17.44
CA ALA A 254 2.24 -5.09 18.83
C ALA A 254 2.55 -6.55 19.21
N ALA A 255 2.40 -7.48 18.28
CA ALA A 255 2.76 -8.87 18.49
C ALA A 255 4.29 -9.06 18.53
N LEU A 256 5.02 -8.49 17.56
CA LEU A 256 6.48 -8.56 17.51
C LEU A 256 7.13 -7.94 18.76
N SER A 257 6.57 -6.86 19.29
CA SER A 257 7.03 -6.22 20.52
C SER A 257 6.96 -7.12 21.77
N ARG A 258 6.13 -8.16 21.72
CA ARG A 258 5.91 -9.11 22.84
C ARG A 258 6.60 -10.45 22.67
N MET A 259 7.33 -10.63 21.59
CA MET A 259 8.07 -11.86 21.28
C MET A 259 9.57 -11.67 21.56
N PRO A 260 10.37 -12.77 21.59
CA PRO A 260 11.81 -12.66 21.77
C PRO A 260 12.47 -11.75 20.72
N GLN A 261 13.50 -11.00 21.16
CA GLN A 261 14.26 -10.03 20.36
C GLN A 261 13.34 -8.98 19.71
N PRO A 262 12.59 -8.19 20.49
CA PRO A 262 11.57 -7.28 19.95
C PRO A 262 12.17 -6.14 19.12
N ILE A 263 13.27 -5.52 19.55
CA ILE A 263 13.91 -4.41 18.82
C ILE A 263 14.46 -4.92 17.50
N GLU A 264 15.21 -6.03 17.51
CA GLU A 264 15.77 -6.65 16.32
C GLU A 264 14.68 -7.11 15.35
N SER A 265 13.59 -7.66 15.88
CA SER A 265 12.44 -8.10 15.08
C SER A 265 11.75 -6.94 14.39
N LEU A 266 11.46 -5.84 15.11
CA LEU A 266 10.81 -4.65 14.56
C LEU A 266 11.71 -3.92 13.55
N ALA A 267 13.01 -3.76 13.87
CA ALA A 267 13.97 -3.13 12.99
C ALA A 267 14.14 -3.91 11.66
N THR A 268 14.32 -5.23 11.77
CA THR A 268 14.49 -6.09 10.61
C THR A 268 13.21 -6.23 9.80
N TRP A 269 12.05 -6.26 10.45
CA TRP A 269 10.74 -6.26 9.81
C TRP A 269 10.56 -5.08 8.86
N ALA A 270 10.94 -3.86 9.28
CA ALA A 270 10.83 -2.66 8.45
C ALA A 270 11.60 -2.80 7.12
N VAL A 271 12.84 -3.34 7.20
CA VAL A 271 13.71 -3.52 6.02
C VAL A 271 13.21 -4.66 5.13
N VAL A 272 12.90 -5.82 5.72
CA VAL A 272 12.46 -7.02 4.97
C VAL A 272 11.10 -6.78 4.32
N SER A 273 10.14 -6.18 5.03
CA SER A 273 8.81 -5.91 4.47
C SER A 273 8.85 -4.92 3.30
N GLY A 274 9.69 -3.89 3.38
CA GLY A 274 9.94 -2.95 2.29
C GLY A 274 10.51 -3.64 1.05
N LEU A 275 11.50 -4.50 1.24
CA LEU A 275 12.11 -5.29 0.16
C LEU A 275 11.10 -6.27 -0.47
N VAL A 276 10.36 -7.01 0.35
CA VAL A 276 9.30 -7.92 -0.12
C VAL A 276 8.23 -7.15 -0.91
N PHE A 277 7.83 -5.97 -0.45
CA PHE A 277 6.87 -5.12 -1.19
C PHE A 277 7.42 -4.74 -2.57
N MET A 278 8.70 -4.37 -2.66
CA MET A 278 9.34 -4.02 -3.93
C MET A 278 9.28 -5.19 -4.94
N PHE A 279 9.58 -6.42 -4.52
CA PHE A 279 9.48 -7.60 -5.38
C PHE A 279 8.05 -8.01 -5.71
N ARG A 280 7.08 -7.72 -4.84
CA ARG A 280 5.65 -7.96 -5.10
C ARG A 280 5.02 -6.92 -6.02
N SER A 281 5.63 -5.75 -6.17
CA SER A 281 5.06 -4.61 -6.91
C SER A 281 4.69 -4.95 -8.36
N ALA A 282 5.52 -5.75 -9.02
CA ALA A 282 5.25 -6.26 -10.37
C ALA A 282 3.96 -7.10 -10.46
N GLY A 283 3.74 -7.94 -9.44
CA GLY A 283 2.51 -8.73 -9.30
C GLY A 283 1.30 -7.87 -8.94
N ILE A 284 1.45 -6.89 -8.04
CA ILE A 284 0.38 -5.98 -7.62
C ILE A 284 -0.14 -5.16 -8.80
N ALA A 285 0.75 -4.64 -9.64
CA ALA A 285 0.40 -3.90 -10.85
C ALA A 285 -0.46 -4.69 -11.83
N TYR A 286 -0.38 -6.02 -11.79
CA TYR A 286 -1.15 -6.89 -12.68
C TYR A 286 -2.67 -6.84 -12.42
N ASN A 287 -3.11 -6.45 -11.24
CA ASN A 287 -4.53 -6.28 -10.93
C ASN A 287 -5.23 -5.30 -11.89
N GLU A 288 -4.62 -4.15 -12.12
CA GLU A 288 -5.16 -3.11 -13.00
C GLU A 288 -5.24 -3.58 -14.46
N VAL A 289 -4.27 -4.41 -14.89
CA VAL A 289 -4.26 -5.01 -16.23
C VAL A 289 -5.41 -5.99 -16.42
N VAL A 290 -5.67 -6.83 -15.41
CA VAL A 290 -6.79 -7.78 -15.46
C VAL A 290 -8.11 -7.02 -15.57
N VAL A 291 -8.32 -6.02 -14.71
CA VAL A 291 -9.55 -5.19 -14.74
C VAL A 291 -9.74 -4.51 -16.08
N ALA A 292 -8.65 -3.99 -16.68
CA ALA A 292 -8.72 -3.22 -17.92
C ALA A 292 -8.94 -4.09 -19.17
N LEU A 293 -8.43 -5.31 -19.19
CA LEU A 293 -8.36 -6.12 -20.42
C LEU A 293 -9.26 -7.37 -20.42
N LEU A 294 -9.92 -7.70 -19.30
CA LEU A 294 -10.71 -8.93 -19.19
C LEU A 294 -11.95 -8.95 -20.11
N ASP A 295 -12.41 -7.77 -20.59
CA ASP A 295 -13.52 -7.65 -21.54
C ASP A 295 -13.15 -8.04 -22.97
N GLU A 296 -11.86 -8.11 -23.31
CA GLU A 296 -11.42 -8.41 -24.66
C GLU A 296 -11.65 -9.89 -25.02
N PHE A 297 -11.72 -10.18 -26.32
CA PHE A 297 -11.95 -11.54 -26.80
C PHE A 297 -10.77 -12.47 -26.45
N GLN A 298 -11.06 -13.64 -25.88
CA GLN A 298 -10.10 -14.64 -25.39
C GLN A 298 -9.13 -14.09 -24.30
N ALA A 299 -9.52 -13.02 -23.62
CA ALA A 299 -8.68 -12.35 -22.62
C ALA A 299 -8.32 -13.28 -21.46
N ALA A 300 -9.27 -14.05 -20.92
CA ALA A 300 -9.02 -14.89 -19.75
C ALA A 300 -7.85 -15.85 -19.95
N LYS A 301 -7.80 -16.56 -21.08
CA LYS A 301 -6.71 -17.51 -21.42
C LYS A 301 -5.36 -16.81 -21.60
N LYS A 302 -5.35 -15.66 -22.27
CA LYS A 302 -4.12 -14.91 -22.55
C LYS A 302 -3.57 -14.24 -21.30
N LEU A 303 -4.43 -13.64 -20.48
CA LEU A 303 -4.07 -13.05 -19.20
C LEU A 303 -3.56 -14.14 -18.25
N TRP A 304 -4.24 -15.29 -18.14
CA TRP A 304 -3.74 -16.38 -17.31
C TRP A 304 -2.35 -16.87 -17.73
N LYS A 305 -2.11 -17.03 -19.03
CA LYS A 305 -0.77 -17.38 -19.54
C LYS A 305 0.27 -16.34 -19.18
N PHE A 306 -0.08 -15.06 -19.26
CA PHE A 306 0.80 -13.97 -18.82
C PHE A 306 1.04 -14.01 -17.32
N ALA A 307 0.01 -14.27 -16.50
CA ALA A 307 0.14 -14.44 -15.06
C ALA A 307 1.12 -15.56 -14.69
N VAL A 308 1.01 -16.73 -15.33
CA VAL A 308 1.93 -17.86 -15.11
C VAL A 308 3.37 -17.48 -15.45
N ASN A 309 3.60 -16.82 -16.58
CA ASN A 309 4.92 -16.34 -16.96
C ASN A 309 5.46 -15.32 -15.95
N LEU A 310 4.61 -14.39 -15.50
CA LEU A 310 4.98 -13.39 -14.50
C LEU A 310 5.33 -14.03 -13.16
N ILE A 311 4.58 -15.03 -12.71
CA ILE A 311 4.89 -15.84 -11.52
C ILE A 311 6.26 -16.49 -11.65
N LEU A 312 6.53 -17.16 -12.76
CA LEU A 312 7.82 -17.82 -12.99
C LEU A 312 8.97 -16.82 -12.95
N VAL A 313 8.86 -15.73 -13.69
CA VAL A 313 9.92 -14.71 -13.76
C VAL A 313 10.15 -14.07 -12.39
N THR A 314 9.11 -13.58 -11.73
CA THR A 314 9.26 -12.87 -10.44
C THR A 314 9.74 -13.81 -9.34
N THR A 315 9.29 -15.07 -9.33
CA THR A 315 9.75 -16.08 -8.35
C THR A 315 11.19 -16.49 -8.63
N CYS A 316 11.57 -16.71 -9.89
CA CYS A 316 12.97 -17.00 -10.24
C CYS A 316 13.91 -15.85 -9.84
N VAL A 317 13.55 -14.60 -10.13
CA VAL A 317 14.35 -13.43 -9.72
C VAL A 317 14.46 -13.36 -8.20
N TRP A 318 13.38 -13.66 -7.47
CA TRP A 318 13.37 -13.68 -6.01
C TRP A 318 14.25 -14.79 -5.43
N VAL A 319 14.18 -16.01 -5.98
CA VAL A 319 15.07 -17.13 -5.60
C VAL A 319 16.52 -16.80 -5.88
N LEU A 320 16.84 -16.26 -7.06
CA LEU A 320 18.20 -15.84 -7.39
C LEU A 320 18.71 -14.77 -6.42
N PHE A 321 17.87 -13.80 -6.06
CA PHE A 321 18.24 -12.80 -5.06
C PHE A 321 18.58 -13.44 -3.72
N MET A 322 17.75 -14.38 -3.22
CA MET A 322 17.96 -15.01 -1.92
C MET A 322 19.13 -16.01 -1.90
N ALA A 323 19.31 -16.77 -2.98
CA ALA A 323 20.28 -17.86 -3.05
C ALA A 323 21.71 -17.41 -3.41
N THR A 324 21.88 -16.16 -3.82
CA THR A 324 23.19 -15.61 -4.21
C THR A 324 23.71 -14.58 -3.20
N PRO A 325 24.98 -14.19 -3.28
CA PRO A 325 25.54 -13.13 -2.44
C PRO A 325 24.86 -11.77 -2.55
N ILE A 326 23.94 -11.60 -3.52
CA ILE A 326 23.17 -10.36 -3.72
C ILE A 326 22.34 -10.02 -2.47
N SER A 327 21.77 -11.01 -1.79
CA SER A 327 21.04 -10.77 -0.54
C SER A 327 21.94 -10.25 0.58
N SER A 328 23.13 -10.80 0.73
CA SER A 328 24.14 -10.31 1.69
C SER A 328 24.57 -8.89 1.34
N PHE A 329 24.90 -8.64 0.08
CA PHE A 329 25.23 -7.29 -0.40
C PHE A 329 24.11 -6.30 -0.15
N TRP A 330 22.86 -6.69 -0.39
CA TRP A 330 21.71 -5.84 -0.12
C TRP A 330 21.58 -5.48 1.35
N PHE A 331 21.57 -6.46 2.25
CA PHE A 331 21.36 -6.20 3.68
C PHE A 331 22.54 -5.52 4.34
N GLN A 332 23.77 -5.89 4.00
CA GLN A 332 24.98 -5.34 4.64
C GLN A 332 25.47 -4.05 4.01
N THR A 333 25.37 -3.90 2.68
CA THR A 333 25.91 -2.74 1.96
C THR A 333 24.82 -1.75 1.57
N VAL A 334 23.76 -2.18 0.89
CA VAL A 334 22.69 -1.28 0.43
C VAL A 334 21.85 -0.79 1.60
N SER A 335 21.34 -1.71 2.41
CA SER A 335 20.55 -1.38 3.61
C SER A 335 21.41 -1.02 4.83
N ALA A 336 22.72 -1.29 4.78
CA ALA A 336 23.71 -1.01 5.84
C ALA A 336 23.30 -1.52 7.24
N LEU A 337 22.61 -2.66 7.30
CA LEU A 337 22.20 -3.23 8.56
C LEU A 337 23.42 -3.71 9.38
N PRO A 338 23.41 -3.53 10.72
CA PRO A 338 24.31 -4.24 11.60
C PRO A 338 24.33 -5.74 11.32
N ILE A 339 25.47 -6.39 11.49
CA ILE A 339 25.66 -7.78 11.05
C ILE A 339 24.65 -8.76 11.66
N ASN A 340 24.26 -8.57 12.92
CA ASN A 340 23.24 -9.37 13.59
C ASN A 340 21.87 -9.23 12.94
N LEU A 341 21.45 -8.01 12.58
CA LEU A 341 20.18 -7.74 11.89
C LEU A 341 20.21 -8.24 10.42
N ALA A 342 21.37 -8.10 9.76
CA ALA A 342 21.55 -8.59 8.39
C ALA A 342 21.42 -10.12 8.33
N LEU A 343 22.02 -10.86 9.27
CA LEU A 343 21.88 -12.32 9.38
C LEU A 343 20.44 -12.72 9.67
N LEU A 344 19.77 -12.03 10.59
CA LEU A 344 18.37 -12.26 10.90
C LEU A 344 17.47 -12.06 9.67
N ALA A 345 17.74 -10.99 8.88
CA ALA A 345 17.02 -10.71 7.64
C ALA A 345 17.27 -11.80 6.58
N GLN A 346 18.53 -12.24 6.39
CA GLN A 346 18.91 -13.25 5.40
C GLN A 346 18.22 -14.60 5.67
N VAL A 347 18.13 -15.01 6.92
CA VAL A 347 17.40 -16.23 7.28
C VAL A 347 15.89 -16.03 7.12
N GLY A 348 15.37 -14.92 7.62
CA GLY A 348 13.94 -14.63 7.61
C GLY A 348 13.34 -14.52 6.21
N ILE A 349 14.11 -13.96 5.25
CA ILE A 349 13.59 -13.70 3.89
C ILE A 349 13.21 -14.99 3.14
N TRP A 350 13.80 -16.15 3.47
CA TRP A 350 13.44 -17.43 2.86
C TRP A 350 11.99 -17.83 3.11
N THR A 351 11.41 -17.42 4.23
CA THR A 351 9.99 -17.68 4.52
C THR A 351 9.08 -16.99 3.50
N THR A 352 9.55 -15.89 2.89
CA THR A 352 8.78 -15.06 1.94
C THR A 352 8.84 -15.55 0.49
N LEU A 353 9.46 -16.72 0.25
CA LEU A 353 9.60 -17.34 -1.08
C LEU A 353 8.32 -17.32 -1.94
N PRO A 354 7.13 -17.65 -1.42
CA PRO A 354 5.91 -17.67 -2.23
C PRO A 354 5.32 -16.28 -2.50
N MET A 355 5.81 -15.21 -1.89
CA MET A 355 5.16 -13.90 -1.90
C MET A 355 5.02 -13.25 -3.30
N PRO A 356 6.02 -13.32 -4.22
CA PRO A 356 5.84 -12.80 -5.57
C PRO A 356 4.74 -13.54 -6.34
N ALA A 357 4.71 -14.88 -6.25
CA ALA A 357 3.69 -15.70 -6.87
C ALA A 357 2.27 -15.39 -6.32
N LEU A 358 2.16 -15.28 -4.99
CA LEU A 358 0.90 -14.93 -4.33
C LEU A 358 0.41 -13.54 -4.73
N ALA A 359 1.30 -12.57 -4.94
CA ALA A 359 0.93 -11.23 -5.39
C ALA A 359 0.27 -11.26 -6.79
N VAL A 360 0.82 -12.04 -7.72
CA VAL A 360 0.25 -12.19 -9.06
C VAL A 360 -1.10 -12.93 -9.02
N LEU A 361 -1.19 -14.02 -8.24
CA LEU A 361 -2.44 -14.79 -8.08
C LEU A 361 -3.53 -13.94 -7.44
N GLN A 362 -3.21 -13.20 -6.38
CA GLN A 362 -4.16 -12.25 -5.77
C GLN A 362 -4.65 -11.23 -6.79
N SER A 363 -3.75 -10.66 -7.57
CA SER A 363 -4.08 -9.67 -8.60
C SER A 363 -4.99 -10.24 -9.68
N TRP A 364 -4.77 -11.48 -10.11
CA TRP A 364 -5.64 -12.18 -11.04
C TRP A 364 -7.06 -12.36 -10.47
N TYR A 365 -7.18 -12.94 -9.28
CA TYR A 365 -8.48 -13.22 -8.69
C TYR A 365 -9.23 -11.95 -8.26
N GLN A 366 -8.54 -10.99 -7.66
CA GLN A 366 -9.14 -9.69 -7.31
C GLN A 366 -9.57 -8.92 -8.55
N GLY A 367 -8.74 -8.91 -9.60
CA GLY A 367 -9.06 -8.26 -10.88
C GLY A 367 -10.33 -8.84 -11.51
N ALA A 368 -10.48 -10.16 -11.51
CA ALA A 368 -11.69 -10.83 -12.00
C ALA A 368 -12.95 -10.49 -11.16
N ILE A 369 -12.81 -10.44 -9.83
CA ILE A 369 -13.90 -10.04 -8.92
C ILE A 369 -14.27 -8.56 -9.16
N LEU A 370 -13.29 -7.66 -9.27
CA LEU A 370 -13.53 -6.24 -9.54
C LEU A 370 -14.23 -6.02 -10.86
N HIS A 371 -13.79 -6.74 -11.90
CA HIS A 371 -14.41 -6.71 -13.21
C HIS A 371 -15.89 -7.12 -13.15
N SER A 372 -16.24 -8.14 -12.37
CA SER A 372 -17.62 -8.60 -12.18
C SER A 372 -18.48 -7.66 -11.31
N GLN A 373 -17.92 -6.58 -10.74
CA GLN A 373 -18.54 -5.63 -9.82
C GLN A 373 -19.08 -6.24 -8.51
N LYS A 374 -18.78 -7.52 -8.21
CA LYS A 374 -19.21 -8.23 -6.98
C LYS A 374 -18.12 -8.17 -5.90
N THR A 375 -17.77 -6.98 -5.43
CA THR A 375 -16.58 -6.72 -4.58
C THR A 375 -16.61 -7.32 -3.17
N ARG A 376 -17.76 -7.84 -2.71
CA ARG A 376 -17.90 -8.45 -1.36
C ARG A 376 -16.86 -9.53 -1.08
N GLY A 377 -16.50 -10.35 -2.08
CA GLY A 377 -15.47 -11.40 -1.93
C GLY A 377 -14.09 -10.86 -1.57
N ILE A 378 -13.76 -9.63 -1.95
CA ILE A 378 -12.48 -8.99 -1.59
C ILE A 378 -12.48 -8.60 -0.11
N THR A 379 -13.57 -8.02 0.38
CA THR A 379 -13.70 -7.67 1.81
C THR A 379 -13.65 -8.90 2.70
N GLU A 380 -14.34 -9.97 2.32
CA GLU A 380 -14.28 -11.26 3.02
C GLU A 380 -12.85 -11.81 3.07
N ALA A 381 -12.11 -11.73 1.96
CA ALA A 381 -10.71 -12.17 1.89
C ALA A 381 -9.80 -11.37 2.83
N VAL A 382 -10.03 -10.06 2.98
CA VAL A 382 -9.29 -9.22 3.95
C VAL A 382 -9.59 -9.64 5.38
N ILE A 383 -10.86 -9.93 5.71
CA ILE A 383 -11.25 -10.42 7.04
C ILE A 383 -10.59 -11.76 7.33
N VAL A 384 -10.61 -12.70 6.37
CA VAL A 384 -9.94 -13.99 6.51
C VAL A 384 -8.44 -13.82 6.76
N TYR A 385 -7.78 -12.95 6.00
CA TYR A 385 -6.38 -12.61 6.22
C TYR A 385 -6.13 -12.13 7.66
N LEU A 386 -6.92 -11.16 8.13
CA LEU A 386 -6.80 -10.60 9.49
C LEU A 386 -6.95 -11.65 10.57
N LEU A 387 -7.98 -12.51 10.46
CA LEU A 387 -8.24 -13.56 11.46
C LEU A 387 -7.11 -14.58 11.53
N VAL A 388 -6.61 -15.03 10.39
CA VAL A 388 -5.50 -15.99 10.32
C VAL A 388 -4.19 -15.33 10.83
N ASN A 389 -3.91 -14.11 10.41
CA ASN A 389 -2.74 -13.36 10.85
C ASN A 389 -2.75 -13.18 12.37
N PHE A 390 -3.87 -12.74 12.93
CA PHE A 390 -4.06 -12.55 14.36
C PHE A 390 -3.89 -13.87 15.14
N ALA A 391 -4.47 -14.96 14.65
CA ALA A 391 -4.36 -16.28 15.30
C ALA A 391 -2.89 -16.75 15.37
N ILE A 392 -2.14 -16.65 14.25
CA ILE A 392 -0.73 -17.07 14.23
C ILE A 392 0.12 -16.17 15.13
N LEU A 393 -0.11 -14.86 15.10
CA LEU A 393 0.62 -13.91 15.95
C LEU A 393 0.36 -14.15 17.43
N ILE A 394 -0.89 -14.42 17.83
CA ILE A 394 -1.23 -14.77 19.22
C ILE A 394 -0.51 -16.06 19.64
N LEU A 395 -0.55 -17.11 18.82
CA LEU A 395 0.17 -18.35 19.10
C LEU A 395 1.68 -18.10 19.26
N GLY A 396 2.25 -17.22 18.43
CA GLY A 396 3.65 -16.80 18.55
C GLY A 396 3.95 -16.10 19.88
N VAL A 397 3.11 -15.17 20.31
CA VAL A 397 3.25 -14.49 21.61
C VAL A 397 3.15 -15.47 22.78
N PHE A 398 2.17 -16.37 22.76
CA PHE A 398 2.02 -17.35 23.84
C PHE A 398 3.14 -18.38 23.88
N SER A 399 3.72 -18.75 22.72
CA SER A 399 4.83 -19.71 22.70
C SER A 399 6.10 -19.12 23.34
N GLY A 400 6.39 -17.85 23.09
CA GLY A 400 7.55 -17.14 23.63
C GLY A 400 8.93 -17.74 23.28
N ILE A 401 8.98 -18.67 22.32
CA ILE A 401 10.19 -19.47 22.02
C ILE A 401 10.91 -18.92 20.78
N VAL A 402 10.14 -18.54 19.74
CA VAL A 402 10.67 -18.18 18.43
C VAL A 402 10.82 -16.66 18.32
N ILE A 403 11.90 -16.19 17.67
CA ILE A 403 12.16 -14.78 17.41
C ILE A 403 10.96 -14.16 16.66
N GLY A 404 10.51 -13.00 17.11
CA GLY A 404 9.31 -12.33 16.62
C GLY A 404 9.31 -12.13 15.10
N LEU A 405 10.45 -11.77 14.49
CA LEU A 405 10.56 -11.61 13.04
C LEU A 405 10.08 -12.85 12.27
N TYR A 406 10.50 -14.03 12.65
CA TYR A 406 10.15 -15.28 11.92
C TYR A 406 8.66 -15.58 12.02
N ILE A 407 8.08 -15.43 13.22
CA ILE A 407 6.63 -15.58 13.39
C ILE A 407 5.87 -14.55 12.56
N GLY A 408 6.30 -13.29 12.56
CA GLY A 408 5.71 -12.23 11.75
C GLY A 408 5.73 -12.56 10.26
N LEU A 409 6.88 -12.98 9.73
CA LEU A 409 7.02 -13.35 8.31
C LEU A 409 6.20 -14.60 7.95
N VAL A 410 6.22 -15.64 8.77
CA VAL A 410 5.40 -16.86 8.57
C VAL A 410 3.92 -16.51 8.63
N SER A 411 3.49 -15.70 9.60
CA SER A 411 2.12 -15.21 9.70
C SER A 411 1.69 -14.46 8.45
N PHE A 412 2.53 -13.55 7.96
CA PHE A 412 2.30 -12.78 6.74
C PHE A 412 2.11 -13.68 5.52
N VAL A 413 2.97 -14.69 5.35
CA VAL A 413 2.92 -15.62 4.22
C VAL A 413 1.70 -16.52 4.28
N ILE A 414 1.45 -17.18 5.43
CA ILE A 414 0.31 -18.11 5.59
C ILE A 414 -1.01 -17.35 5.42
N SER A 415 -1.14 -16.17 6.02
CA SER A 415 -2.36 -15.37 5.90
C SER A 415 -2.60 -14.91 4.46
N THR A 416 -1.53 -14.51 3.75
CA THR A 416 -1.59 -14.16 2.32
C THR A 416 -1.98 -15.37 1.47
N PHE A 417 -1.46 -16.55 1.77
CA PHE A 417 -1.80 -17.78 1.08
C PHE A 417 -3.29 -18.13 1.26
N ILE A 418 -3.79 -18.14 2.50
CA ILE A 418 -5.20 -18.44 2.80
C ILE A 418 -6.13 -17.40 2.20
N GLN A 419 -5.75 -16.10 2.23
CA GLN A 419 -6.45 -15.04 1.52
C GLN A 419 -6.54 -15.32 0.01
N THR A 420 -5.44 -15.78 -0.59
CA THR A 420 -5.39 -16.10 -2.02
C THR A 420 -6.30 -17.28 -2.37
N VAL A 421 -6.34 -18.31 -1.52
CA VAL A 421 -7.27 -19.44 -1.66
C VAL A 421 -8.72 -18.98 -1.56
N TRP A 422 -9.05 -18.08 -0.64
CA TRP A 422 -10.39 -17.50 -0.53
C TRP A 422 -10.78 -16.70 -1.77
N LEU A 423 -9.87 -15.87 -2.28
CA LEU A 423 -10.07 -15.10 -3.50
C LEU A 423 -10.27 -16.03 -4.72
N TRP A 424 -9.50 -17.09 -4.83
CA TRP A 424 -9.69 -18.12 -5.86
C TRP A 424 -11.10 -18.70 -5.80
N PHE A 425 -11.57 -19.08 -4.62
CA PHE A 425 -12.91 -19.62 -4.45
C PHE A 425 -14.00 -18.61 -4.86
N ARG A 426 -13.84 -17.34 -4.45
CA ARG A 426 -14.82 -16.27 -4.72
C ARG A 426 -14.79 -15.76 -6.16
N SER A 427 -13.69 -15.92 -6.87
CA SER A 427 -13.52 -15.48 -8.25
C SER A 427 -14.05 -16.49 -9.29
N ARG A 428 -14.31 -17.74 -8.92
CA ARG A 428 -14.73 -18.81 -9.86
C ARG A 428 -15.88 -18.39 -10.73
N GLN A 429 -16.98 -17.91 -10.15
CA GLN A 429 -18.17 -17.49 -10.92
C GLN A 429 -17.86 -16.38 -11.93
N ALA A 430 -17.00 -15.41 -11.54
CA ALA A 430 -16.60 -14.33 -12.45
C ALA A 430 -15.76 -14.86 -13.60
N ILE A 431 -14.83 -15.75 -13.34
CA ILE A 431 -13.96 -16.36 -14.36
C ILE A 431 -14.77 -17.27 -15.30
N ASP A 432 -15.66 -18.09 -14.74
CA ASP A 432 -16.52 -18.99 -15.53
C ASP A 432 -17.44 -18.18 -16.46
N SER A 433 -18.00 -17.08 -16.00
CA SER A 433 -18.83 -16.19 -16.84
C SER A 433 -18.06 -15.58 -18.01
N VAL A 434 -16.78 -15.27 -17.83
CA VAL A 434 -15.90 -14.79 -18.92
C VAL A 434 -15.60 -15.90 -19.90
N HIS A 435 -15.35 -17.13 -19.46
CA HIS A 435 -15.13 -18.28 -20.33
C HIS A 435 -16.37 -18.59 -21.16
N GLN A 436 -17.56 -18.64 -20.56
CA GLN A 436 -18.82 -18.86 -21.27
C GLN A 436 -19.10 -17.77 -22.31
N ARG A 437 -18.82 -16.50 -21.97
CA ARG A 437 -18.92 -15.37 -22.93
C ARG A 437 -18.00 -15.59 -24.14
N ASP A 438 -16.76 -15.99 -23.89
CA ASP A 438 -15.77 -16.20 -24.93
C ASP A 438 -16.12 -17.41 -25.81
N GLU A 439 -16.64 -18.50 -25.27
CA GLU A 439 -17.15 -19.67 -25.98
C GLU A 439 -18.37 -19.31 -26.83
N TYR A 440 -19.34 -18.56 -26.28
CA TYR A 440 -20.51 -18.11 -27.03
C TYR A 440 -20.12 -17.24 -28.23
N LYS A 441 -19.22 -16.28 -28.06
CA LYS A 441 -18.71 -15.45 -29.15
C LYS A 441 -17.97 -16.26 -30.22
N PHE A 442 -17.34 -17.36 -29.86
CA PHE A 442 -16.66 -18.24 -30.79
C PHE A 442 -17.63 -19.09 -31.61
N SER A 443 -18.81 -19.40 -31.06
CA SER A 443 -19.84 -20.20 -31.74
C SER A 443 -20.72 -19.40 -32.73
N LEU A 444 -20.66 -18.06 -32.70
CA LEU A 444 -21.41 -17.20 -33.62
C LEU A 444 -20.76 -17.19 -35.02
N PRO A 445 -21.56 -17.28 -36.13
CA PRO A 445 -21.04 -17.13 -37.48
C PRO A 445 -20.46 -15.70 -37.67
N PRO A 446 -19.43 -15.55 -38.54
CA PRO A 446 -18.70 -14.28 -38.71
C PRO A 446 -19.54 -13.05 -39.05
N ALA A 447 -20.77 -13.24 -39.57
CA ALA A 447 -21.68 -12.16 -39.93
C ALA A 447 -22.45 -11.54 -38.75
N GLU A 448 -22.59 -12.23 -37.62
CA GLU A 448 -23.33 -11.72 -36.42
C GLU A 448 -22.42 -11.05 -35.37
N ILE A 449 -21.11 -11.09 -35.56
CA ILE A 449 -20.14 -10.47 -34.65
C ILE A 449 -20.05 -8.95 -34.87
N VAL A 450 -20.68 -8.40 -35.93
CA VAL A 450 -20.58 -6.99 -36.35
C VAL A 450 -21.81 -6.15 -35.94
N SER A 451 -22.87 -6.75 -35.41
CA SER A 451 -24.05 -6.05 -34.90
C SER A 451 -24.03 -6.04 -33.35
#